data_d7bf7705862741f41ac0d0fb8eda6517
#
_entry.id   d7bf7705862741f41ac0d0fb8eda6517
#
_cell.length_a   1.000
_cell.length_b   1.000
_cell.length_c   1.000
_cell.angle_alpha   90.00
_cell.angle_beta   90.00
_cell.angle_gamma   90.00
#
_symmetry.space_group_name_H-M   'P 1'
#
loop_
_entity.id
_entity.type
_entity.pdbx_description
1 polymer ?
#
loop_
_entity_poly.entity_id
_entity_poly.type
_entity_poly.pdbx_seq_one_letter_code
_entity_poly.pdbx_strand_id
1 'polypeptide(L)'
;SANAILTLLQNQAAWKALITDPGRITNAVEECLRFRPSVVAWRRLARTDVELSGVTIPEGQRLLCYLPSGNRDEAKFDNGEVFDIDRDDARGHIAFGFGRHFCLGAPLARFELIVILEELTRRLPGLRLAADQDLMPVETVQFRGPKELWVEWD
;
A
#
# COMPACT_ATOMS: atom_id res chain seq x y z
N SER A 1 -7.98 4.21 1.67
CA SER A 1 -8.64 3.96 0.36
C SER A 1 -8.00 4.78 -0.76
N ALA A 2 -7.71 6.09 -0.55
CA ALA A 2 -7.20 7.00 -1.60
C ALA A 2 -5.93 6.47 -2.31
N ASN A 3 -4.98 5.89 -1.57
CA ASN A 3 -3.75 5.31 -2.16
C ASN A 3 -4.03 4.18 -3.15
N ALA A 4 -5.01 3.30 -2.84
CA ALA A 4 -5.37 2.21 -3.73
C ALA A 4 -6.05 2.73 -5.01
N ILE A 5 -7.01 3.64 -4.86
CA ILE A 5 -7.70 4.27 -5.99
C ILE A 5 -6.69 5.01 -6.88
N LEU A 6 -5.84 5.84 -6.28
CA LEU A 6 -4.79 6.57 -7.01
C LEU A 6 -3.88 5.61 -7.78
N THR A 7 -3.40 4.53 -7.14
CA THR A 7 -2.50 3.57 -7.78
C THR A 7 -3.17 2.88 -8.97
N LEU A 8 -4.41 2.43 -8.82
CA LEU A 8 -5.17 1.79 -9.90
C LEU A 8 -5.48 2.76 -11.04
N LEU A 9 -5.88 3.99 -10.75
CA LEU A 9 -6.18 4.98 -11.78
C LEU A 9 -4.92 5.49 -12.50
N GLN A 10 -3.75 5.44 -11.87
CA GLN A 10 -2.45 5.64 -12.54
C GLN A 10 -2.05 4.45 -13.42
N ASN A 11 -2.60 3.26 -13.16
CA ASN A 11 -2.35 2.03 -13.91
C ASN A 11 -3.63 1.59 -14.64
N GLN A 12 -3.99 2.31 -15.69
CA GLN A 12 -5.26 2.12 -16.41
C GLN A 12 -5.49 0.70 -16.94
N ALA A 13 -4.43 -0.04 -17.26
CA ALA A 13 -4.53 -1.44 -17.66
C ALA A 13 -5.06 -2.31 -16.52
N ALA A 14 -4.54 -2.09 -15.29
CA ALA A 14 -5.01 -2.77 -14.09
C ALA A 14 -6.46 -2.40 -13.77
N TRP A 15 -6.83 -1.12 -13.83
CA TRP A 15 -8.21 -0.68 -13.63
C TRP A 15 -9.19 -1.37 -14.59
N LYS A 16 -8.88 -1.39 -15.89
CA LYS A 16 -9.70 -2.08 -16.90
C LYS A 16 -9.78 -3.58 -16.67
N ALA A 17 -8.71 -4.21 -16.21
CA ALA A 17 -8.70 -5.62 -15.89
C ALA A 17 -9.66 -5.96 -14.75
N LEU A 18 -9.75 -5.11 -13.69
CA LEU A 18 -10.69 -5.29 -12.59
C LEU A 18 -12.15 -5.11 -13.01
N ILE A 19 -12.43 -4.24 -13.98
CA ILE A 19 -13.78 -4.09 -14.58
C ILE A 19 -14.16 -5.37 -15.32
N THR A 20 -13.22 -5.95 -16.06
CA THR A 20 -13.47 -7.14 -16.89
C THR A 20 -13.58 -8.41 -16.03
N ASP A 21 -12.75 -8.52 -15.00
CA ASP A 21 -12.70 -9.66 -14.08
C ASP A 21 -12.63 -9.17 -12.62
N PRO A 22 -13.79 -8.98 -11.97
CA PRO A 22 -13.87 -8.59 -10.56
C PRO A 22 -13.24 -9.61 -9.59
N GLY A 23 -13.06 -10.86 -10.01
CA GLY A 23 -12.40 -11.89 -9.19
C GLY A 23 -10.96 -11.53 -8.80
N ARG A 24 -10.32 -10.62 -9.56
CA ARG A 24 -8.96 -10.13 -9.29
C ARG A 24 -8.90 -9.05 -8.19
N ILE A 25 -10.03 -8.48 -7.77
CA ILE A 25 -10.06 -7.35 -6.82
C ILE A 25 -9.38 -7.70 -5.49
N THR A 26 -9.61 -8.89 -4.97
CA THR A 26 -9.01 -9.31 -3.69
C THR A 26 -7.48 -9.25 -3.74
N ASN A 27 -6.86 -9.74 -4.82
CA ASN A 27 -5.40 -9.71 -4.96
C ASN A 27 -4.90 -8.29 -5.27
N ALA A 28 -5.63 -7.54 -6.08
CA ALA A 28 -5.32 -6.14 -6.37
C ALA A 28 -5.31 -5.27 -5.10
N VAL A 29 -6.17 -5.55 -4.11
CA VAL A 29 -6.15 -4.88 -2.80
C VAL A 29 -4.84 -5.15 -2.07
N GLU A 30 -4.37 -6.40 -2.01
CA GLU A 30 -3.10 -6.73 -1.36
C GLU A 30 -1.92 -6.06 -2.09
N GLU A 31 -1.93 -6.04 -3.41
CA GLU A 31 -0.89 -5.38 -4.20
C GLU A 31 -0.90 -3.85 -4.01
N CYS A 32 -2.07 -3.21 -3.94
CA CYS A 32 -2.18 -1.79 -3.61
C CYS A 32 -1.60 -1.49 -2.22
N LEU A 33 -1.88 -2.34 -1.23
CA LEU A 33 -1.35 -2.22 0.12
C LEU A 33 0.17 -2.43 0.17
N ARG A 34 0.70 -3.38 -0.60
CA ARG A 34 2.14 -3.59 -0.76
C ARG A 34 2.80 -2.38 -1.40
N PHE A 35 2.33 -2.00 -2.57
CA PHE A 35 2.97 -1.02 -3.44
C PHE A 35 2.91 0.41 -2.87
N ARG A 36 1.76 0.80 -2.29
CA ARG A 36 1.56 2.14 -1.73
C ARG A 36 0.85 2.08 -0.36
N PRO A 37 1.54 1.60 0.68
CA PRO A 37 0.96 1.56 2.02
C PRO A 37 0.70 2.98 2.55
N SER A 38 -0.39 3.13 3.31
CA SER A 38 -0.71 4.41 3.95
C SER A 38 0.15 4.69 5.16
N VAL A 39 0.57 3.66 5.89
CA VAL A 39 1.53 3.76 6.98
C VAL A 39 2.90 3.44 6.42
N VAL A 40 3.81 4.41 6.48
CA VAL A 40 5.14 4.26 5.85
C VAL A 40 6.26 4.05 6.85
N ALA A 41 6.10 4.49 8.10
CA ALA A 41 7.17 4.39 9.06
C ALA A 41 6.69 4.20 10.49
N TRP A 42 7.43 3.38 11.24
CA TRP A 42 7.27 3.20 12.67
C TRP A 42 8.56 3.47 13.41
N ARG A 43 8.48 4.20 14.52
CA ARG A 43 9.59 4.40 15.42
C ARG A 43 9.74 3.20 16.36
N ARG A 44 10.99 2.81 16.63
CA ARG A 44 11.37 1.81 17.63
C ARG A 44 12.47 2.35 18.51
N LEU A 45 12.62 1.77 19.68
CA LEU A 45 13.71 2.01 20.61
C LEU A 45 14.39 0.68 20.89
N ALA A 46 15.70 0.61 20.71
CA ALA A 46 16.48 -0.56 21.08
C ALA A 46 16.46 -0.69 22.62
N ARG A 47 16.02 -1.83 23.14
CA ARG A 47 15.95 -2.11 24.60
C ARG A 47 17.19 -2.82 25.11
N THR A 48 18.01 -3.28 24.23
CA THR A 48 19.33 -3.90 24.44
C THR A 48 20.14 -3.65 23.19
N ASP A 49 21.45 -3.91 23.26
CA ASP A 49 22.27 -3.96 22.04
C ASP A 49 21.73 -5.04 21.09
N VAL A 50 21.56 -4.70 19.82
CA VAL A 50 21.07 -5.61 18.77
C VAL A 50 22.02 -5.55 17.59
N GLU A 51 22.41 -6.72 17.09
CA GLU A 51 23.11 -6.81 15.81
C GLU A 51 22.11 -7.11 14.70
N LEU A 52 22.12 -6.30 13.64
CA LEU A 52 21.27 -6.46 12.48
C LEU A 52 22.11 -6.30 11.21
N SER A 53 22.21 -7.35 10.41
CA SER A 53 22.97 -7.37 9.14
C SER A 53 24.39 -6.82 9.28
N GLY A 54 25.12 -7.21 10.34
CA GLY A 54 26.49 -6.76 10.61
C GLY A 54 26.61 -5.35 11.19
N VAL A 55 25.49 -4.71 11.55
CA VAL A 55 25.47 -3.39 12.19
C VAL A 55 25.00 -3.53 13.62
N THR A 56 25.81 -3.09 14.59
CA THR A 56 25.42 -3.04 15.99
C THR A 56 24.56 -1.80 16.26
N ILE A 57 23.39 -2.01 16.80
CA ILE A 57 22.45 -0.96 17.24
C ILE A 57 22.49 -0.94 18.77
N PRO A 58 23.10 0.09 19.40
CA PRO A 58 23.22 0.16 20.86
C PRO A 58 21.86 0.32 21.55
N GLU A 59 21.80 -0.13 22.81
CA GLU A 59 20.67 0.16 23.69
C GLU A 59 20.38 1.66 23.75
N GLY A 60 19.08 2.00 23.76
CA GLY A 60 18.61 3.39 23.77
C GLY A 60 18.59 4.07 22.41
N GLN A 61 19.12 3.45 21.36
CA GLN A 61 19.09 4.03 20.03
C GLN A 61 17.67 4.00 19.44
N ARG A 62 17.31 5.09 18.77
CA ARG A 62 16.03 5.23 18.05
C ARG A 62 16.18 4.76 16.62
N LEU A 63 15.23 3.93 16.16
CA LEU A 63 15.16 3.42 14.81
C LEU A 63 13.88 3.91 14.12
N LEU A 64 13.98 4.11 12.83
CA LEU A 64 12.84 4.33 11.95
C LEU A 64 12.72 3.12 11.01
N CYS A 65 11.70 2.30 11.23
CA CYS A 65 11.38 1.16 10.36
C CYS A 65 10.55 1.67 9.19
N TYR A 66 11.10 1.66 7.98
CA TYR A 66 10.45 2.16 6.78
C TYR A 66 9.80 1.01 6.00
N LEU A 67 8.46 0.88 6.11
CA LEU A 67 7.71 -0.26 5.59
C LEU A 67 7.70 -0.35 4.05
N PRO A 68 7.60 0.75 3.28
CA PRO A 68 7.63 0.67 1.82
C PRO A 68 8.92 0.07 1.26
N SER A 69 10.05 0.24 1.93
CA SER A 69 11.31 -0.39 1.54
C SER A 69 11.21 -1.92 1.66
N GLY A 70 10.72 -2.42 2.81
CA GLY A 70 10.52 -3.86 2.99
C GLY A 70 9.47 -4.46 2.05
N ASN A 71 8.46 -3.67 1.66
CA ASN A 71 7.45 -4.09 0.69
C ASN A 71 7.97 -4.14 -0.77
N ARG A 72 9.19 -3.66 -1.01
CA ARG A 72 9.84 -3.64 -2.32
C ARG A 72 11.18 -4.37 -2.34
N ASP A 73 11.53 -4.99 -1.22
CA ASP A 73 12.77 -5.75 -1.08
C ASP A 73 12.77 -6.91 -2.08
N GLU A 74 13.74 -6.90 -3.00
CA GLU A 74 13.86 -7.91 -4.05
C GLU A 74 14.20 -9.31 -3.50
N ALA A 75 14.74 -9.40 -2.29
CA ALA A 75 14.90 -10.69 -1.60
C ALA A 75 13.56 -11.32 -1.20
N LYS A 76 12.47 -10.54 -1.22
CA LYS A 76 11.11 -10.99 -0.86
C LYS A 76 10.13 -10.89 -2.02
N PHE A 77 10.23 -9.87 -2.84
CA PHE A 77 9.29 -9.57 -3.92
C PHE A 77 10.03 -9.38 -5.24
N ASP A 78 9.99 -10.36 -6.10
CA ASP A 78 10.59 -10.26 -7.44
C ASP A 78 10.01 -9.04 -8.16
N ASN A 79 10.91 -8.19 -8.71
CA ASN A 79 10.51 -6.92 -9.33
C ASN A 79 9.63 -6.05 -8.41
N GLY A 80 10.03 -5.89 -7.16
CA GLY A 80 9.26 -5.21 -6.11
C GLY A 80 8.80 -3.78 -6.44
N GLU A 81 9.49 -3.08 -7.36
CA GLU A 81 9.12 -1.76 -7.87
C GLU A 81 8.01 -1.77 -8.94
N VAL A 82 7.64 -2.95 -9.44
CA VAL A 82 6.56 -3.08 -10.43
C VAL A 82 5.23 -3.30 -9.70
N PHE A 83 4.21 -2.53 -10.08
CA PHE A 83 2.84 -2.73 -9.65
C PHE A 83 2.19 -3.80 -10.54
N ASP A 84 1.79 -4.91 -9.95
CA ASP A 84 1.18 -6.03 -10.66
C ASP A 84 0.05 -6.64 -9.83
N ILE A 85 -1.19 -6.46 -10.29
CA ILE A 85 -2.40 -6.96 -9.61
C ILE A 85 -2.52 -8.49 -9.62
N ASP A 86 -1.70 -9.18 -10.40
CA ASP A 86 -1.65 -10.65 -10.45
C ASP A 86 -0.47 -11.24 -9.68
N ARG A 87 0.27 -10.42 -8.96
CA ARG A 87 1.40 -10.86 -8.14
C ARG A 87 0.96 -11.91 -7.11
N ASP A 88 1.57 -13.10 -7.16
CA ASP A 88 1.20 -14.23 -6.30
C ASP A 88 1.53 -13.97 -4.82
N ASP A 89 2.61 -13.27 -4.53
CA ASP A 89 3.13 -13.02 -3.20
C ASP A 89 2.70 -11.66 -2.60
N ALA A 90 1.78 -10.93 -3.25
CA ALA A 90 1.32 -9.61 -2.82
C ALA A 90 0.96 -9.57 -1.33
N ARG A 91 0.29 -10.61 -0.82
CA ARG A 91 -0.15 -10.74 0.58
C ARG A 91 0.99 -10.83 1.59
N GLY A 92 2.22 -11.06 1.14
CA GLY A 92 3.42 -11.09 1.99
C GLY A 92 3.87 -9.73 2.51
N HIS A 93 3.18 -8.64 2.16
CA HIS A 93 3.53 -7.28 2.54
C HIS A 93 3.40 -7.01 4.05
N ILE A 94 4.12 -6.00 4.53
CA ILE A 94 4.11 -5.55 5.93
C ILE A 94 3.38 -4.21 6.13
N ALA A 95 2.46 -3.84 5.24
CA ALA A 95 1.70 -2.58 5.33
C ALA A 95 0.88 -2.45 6.63
N PHE A 96 0.51 -3.57 7.24
CA PHE A 96 -0.18 -3.66 8.53
C PHE A 96 0.75 -3.96 9.70
N GLY A 97 2.06 -3.88 9.50
CA GLY A 97 3.07 -4.26 10.48
C GLY A 97 3.27 -5.77 10.56
N PHE A 98 3.93 -6.22 11.63
CA PHE A 98 4.26 -7.62 11.86
C PHE A 98 4.34 -7.93 13.36
N GLY A 99 4.16 -9.20 13.74
CA GLY A 99 4.31 -9.70 15.10
C GLY A 99 3.14 -9.31 16.02
N ARG A 100 3.43 -9.16 17.34
CA ARG A 100 2.38 -8.96 18.35
C ARG A 100 1.61 -7.64 18.23
N HIS A 101 2.11 -6.69 17.46
CA HIS A 101 1.45 -5.42 17.16
C HIS A 101 0.89 -5.36 15.75
N PHE A 102 0.67 -6.51 15.09
CA PHE A 102 -0.04 -6.56 13.83
C PHE A 102 -1.37 -5.80 13.93
N CYS A 103 -1.71 -5.04 12.91
CA CYS A 103 -2.88 -4.17 12.92
C CYS A 103 -4.17 -4.95 13.18
N LEU A 104 -4.86 -4.63 14.27
CA LEU A 104 -6.15 -5.24 14.61
C LEU A 104 -7.22 -4.97 13.54
N GLY A 105 -7.17 -3.80 12.90
CA GLY A 105 -8.10 -3.36 11.86
C GLY A 105 -7.79 -3.92 10.46
N ALA A 106 -6.75 -4.75 10.29
CA ALA A 106 -6.35 -5.23 8.97
C ALA A 106 -7.45 -6.00 8.21
N PRO A 107 -8.27 -6.87 8.86
CA PRO A 107 -9.38 -7.53 8.17
C PRO A 107 -10.45 -6.53 7.70
N LEU A 108 -10.79 -5.55 8.54
CA LEU A 108 -11.78 -4.52 8.20
C LEU A 108 -11.29 -3.64 7.04
N ALA A 109 -10.04 -3.17 7.09
CA ALA A 109 -9.46 -2.35 6.03
C ALA A 109 -9.43 -3.07 4.67
N ARG A 110 -9.12 -4.37 4.66
CA ARG A 110 -9.20 -5.21 3.45
C ARG A 110 -10.63 -5.32 2.92
N PHE A 111 -11.57 -5.62 3.81
CA PHE A 111 -12.97 -5.73 3.45
C PHE A 111 -13.51 -4.42 2.87
N GLU A 112 -13.25 -3.29 3.52
CA GLU A 112 -13.62 -1.98 3.02
C GLU A 112 -13.03 -1.68 1.63
N LEU A 113 -11.76 -1.99 1.41
CA LEU A 113 -11.11 -1.77 0.12
C LEU A 113 -11.73 -2.64 -0.98
N ILE A 114 -12.01 -3.92 -0.69
CA ILE A 114 -12.68 -4.82 -1.63
C ILE A 114 -14.03 -4.24 -2.04
N VAL A 115 -14.90 -3.92 -1.07
CA VAL A 115 -16.23 -3.37 -1.33
C VAL A 115 -16.16 -2.06 -2.11
N ILE A 116 -15.23 -1.17 -1.75
CA ILE A 116 -15.04 0.09 -2.47
C ILE A 116 -14.66 -0.17 -3.94
N LEU A 117 -13.72 -1.06 -4.20
CA LEU A 117 -13.28 -1.35 -5.57
C LEU A 117 -14.36 -2.07 -6.38
N GLU A 118 -15.09 -3.02 -5.79
CA GLU A 118 -16.24 -3.67 -6.43
C GLU A 118 -17.30 -2.65 -6.84
N GLU A 119 -17.65 -1.72 -5.94
CA GLU A 119 -18.66 -0.72 -6.23
C GLU A 119 -18.18 0.33 -7.26
N LEU A 120 -16.93 0.76 -7.16
CA LEU A 120 -16.37 1.74 -8.11
C LEU A 120 -16.23 1.14 -9.52
N THR A 121 -15.71 -0.08 -9.65
CA THR A 121 -15.55 -0.73 -10.97
C THR A 121 -16.91 -1.02 -11.61
N ARG A 122 -17.91 -1.36 -10.80
CA ARG A 122 -19.27 -1.66 -11.28
C ARG A 122 -20.05 -0.41 -11.66
N ARG A 123 -19.99 0.65 -10.82
CA ARG A 123 -20.82 1.86 -11.01
C ARG A 123 -20.18 2.94 -11.84
N LEU A 124 -18.85 3.04 -11.79
CA LEU A 124 -18.08 4.10 -12.41
C LEU A 124 -16.92 3.52 -13.23
N PRO A 125 -17.19 2.68 -14.24
CA PRO A 125 -16.14 2.06 -15.04
C PRO A 125 -15.27 3.08 -15.77
N GLY A 126 -15.80 4.27 -16.11
CA GLY A 126 -15.08 5.40 -16.73
C GLY A 126 -14.30 6.25 -15.72
N LEU A 127 -14.17 5.83 -14.44
CA LEU A 127 -13.46 6.58 -13.42
C LEU A 127 -12.00 6.83 -13.83
N ARG A 128 -11.57 8.07 -13.74
CA ARG A 128 -10.22 8.54 -14.06
C ARG A 128 -9.78 9.65 -13.12
N LEU A 129 -8.48 9.87 -13.05
CA LEU A 129 -7.94 11.03 -12.35
C LEU A 129 -8.29 12.30 -13.11
N ALA A 130 -8.70 13.36 -12.41
CA ALA A 130 -8.84 14.67 -12.99
C ALA A 130 -7.47 15.18 -13.48
N ALA A 131 -7.48 15.91 -14.61
CA ALA A 131 -6.26 16.49 -15.14
C ALA A 131 -5.69 17.58 -14.21
N ASP A 132 -4.39 17.79 -14.30
CA ASP A 132 -3.65 18.90 -13.67
C ASP A 132 -3.82 19.05 -12.15
N GLN A 133 -4.14 17.94 -11.45
CA GLN A 133 -4.23 17.95 -9.99
C GLN A 133 -2.87 17.79 -9.31
N ASP A 134 -2.70 18.47 -8.19
CA ASP A 134 -1.55 18.29 -7.33
C ASP A 134 -1.77 17.08 -6.40
N LEU A 135 -0.95 16.06 -6.57
CA LEU A 135 -0.98 14.83 -5.75
C LEU A 135 -0.04 14.91 -4.54
N MET A 136 0.17 16.13 -4.01
CA MET A 136 1.01 16.31 -2.83
C MET A 136 0.55 15.42 -1.67
N PRO A 137 1.48 14.65 -1.08
CA PRO A 137 1.14 13.81 0.05
C PRO A 137 0.90 14.65 1.31
N VAL A 138 0.18 14.07 2.26
CA VAL A 138 0.10 14.63 3.61
C VAL A 138 1.49 14.77 4.22
N GLU A 139 1.75 15.88 4.90
CA GLU A 139 3.05 16.23 5.46
C GLU A 139 3.28 15.54 6.82
N THR A 140 3.44 14.24 6.80
CA THR A 140 3.77 13.45 8.00
C THR A 140 4.86 12.43 7.71
N VAL A 141 5.62 12.07 8.75
CA VAL A 141 6.67 11.05 8.64
C VAL A 141 6.08 9.63 8.64
N GLN A 142 4.90 9.46 9.23
CA GLN A 142 4.31 8.14 9.47
C GLN A 142 3.28 7.73 8.42
N PHE A 143 2.55 8.71 7.88
CA PHE A 143 1.47 8.44 6.94
C PHE A 143 1.77 9.05 5.58
N ARG A 144 1.36 8.39 4.53
CA ARG A 144 1.46 8.89 3.17
C ARG A 144 0.18 8.59 2.39
N GLY A 145 -0.30 9.60 1.71
CA GLY A 145 -1.46 9.56 0.83
C GLY A 145 -1.69 10.94 0.26
N PRO A 146 -2.44 11.10 -0.81
CA PRO A 146 -2.79 12.42 -1.32
C PRO A 146 -3.66 13.16 -0.28
N LYS A 147 -3.46 14.48 -0.14
CA LYS A 147 -4.35 15.33 0.67
C LYS A 147 -5.75 15.33 0.10
N GLU A 148 -5.84 15.40 -1.21
CA GLU A 148 -7.07 15.36 -1.99
C GLU A 148 -6.84 14.48 -3.22
N LEU A 149 -7.89 13.83 -3.71
CA LEU A 149 -7.86 13.02 -4.92
C LEU A 149 -9.09 13.36 -5.74
N TRP A 150 -8.91 14.21 -6.73
CA TRP A 150 -9.95 14.61 -7.66
C TRP A 150 -10.10 13.56 -8.77
N VAL A 151 -11.33 13.16 -8.99
CA VAL A 151 -11.67 12.14 -9.99
C VAL A 151 -12.83 12.60 -10.85
N GLU A 152 -12.87 12.11 -12.08
CA GLU A 152 -13.93 12.32 -13.06
C GLU A 152 -14.48 10.98 -13.49
N TRP A 153 -15.71 10.96 -13.93
CA TRP A 153 -16.38 9.80 -14.52
C TRP A 153 -17.40 10.26 -15.58
N ASP A 154 -17.81 9.36 -16.44
CA ASP A 154 -18.86 9.61 -17.45
C ASP A 154 -20.23 9.18 -16.92
#